data_3bafc6f2b0887051fbdb65b915fdf43c
#
_entry.id   3bafc6f2b0887051fbdb65b915fdf43c
#
_cell.length_a   1.000
_cell.length_b   1.000
_cell.length_c   1.000
_cell.angle_alpha   90.00
_cell.angle_beta   90.00
_cell.angle_gamma   90.00
#
_symmetry.space_group_name_H-M   'P 1'
#
loop_
_entity.id
_entity.type
_entity.pdbx_description
1 polymer ?
#
loop_
_entity_poly.entity_id
_entity_poly.type
_entity_poly.pdbx_seq_one_letter_code
_entity_poly.pdbx_strand_id
1 'polypeptide(L)'
;MTSDRLKPGIHFHSIKIPPVGTHNTLPPFNSQMEKGMKLELNIIRILGKGNGPKMYVGGGTHGDETNGIEAALTIKEHIDPSTLNGEIVIVPVQNPGGLQYRMRLNPYDPIDPDWVHPGNPDGTYTQRVKYILNDLTRDADCVIDLHTAGRGGINNSMIYTPPETGNGAGKRSLALSKAFGGDRIIQGRREEAYGWPVTYAMPFVAVREGRAGIYAEAGEGGAVTPHLGHVEYFVTGVLNVLKAMDMIDGEPVNQGERIVVDPLKENAISIEAKDFGIHSPLASVGDTVKKGQRLAQVRKIPTGLDIFYSPIDGLVTWQQSYGPVSKWERLFTISP
;
A
#
# COMPACT_ATOMS: atom_id res chain seq x y z
N MET A 1 2.83 29.93 22.35
CA MET A 1 1.91 30.15 21.23
C MET A 1 0.63 29.42 21.57
N THR A 2 -0.46 30.14 21.78
CA THR A 2 -1.78 29.58 22.08
C THR A 2 -2.21 28.75 20.87
N SER A 3 -2.39 27.45 21.05
CA SER A 3 -2.96 26.57 20.04
C SER A 3 -4.43 26.94 19.88
N ASP A 4 -4.74 27.80 18.93
CA ASP A 4 -6.10 27.89 18.41
C ASP A 4 -6.44 26.50 17.83
N ARG A 5 -7.21 25.70 18.60
CA ARG A 5 -7.71 24.42 18.10
C ARG A 5 -8.60 24.74 16.90
N LEU A 6 -8.24 24.18 15.74
CA LEU A 6 -9.08 24.26 14.55
C LEU A 6 -10.48 23.75 14.93
N LYS A 7 -11.52 24.39 14.38
CA LYS A 7 -12.92 23.96 14.60
C LYS A 7 -13.15 22.61 13.89
N PRO A 8 -14.12 21.80 14.37
CA PRO A 8 -14.56 20.62 13.63
C PRO A 8 -14.84 20.96 12.15
N GLY A 9 -14.34 20.14 11.24
CA GLY A 9 -14.44 20.41 9.81
C GLY A 9 -13.38 19.68 8.99
N ILE A 10 -13.47 19.85 7.66
CA ILE A 10 -12.48 19.35 6.73
C ILE A 10 -11.52 20.49 6.38
N HIS A 11 -10.24 20.27 6.62
CA HIS A 11 -9.18 21.23 6.38
C HIS A 11 -8.17 20.69 5.38
N PHE A 12 -7.74 21.55 4.44
CA PHE A 12 -6.77 21.21 3.41
C PHE A 12 -5.47 21.96 3.66
N HIS A 13 -4.36 21.23 3.66
CA HIS A 13 -3.01 21.77 3.86
C HIS A 13 -2.08 21.24 2.77
N SER A 14 -1.00 21.96 2.49
CA SER A 14 0.11 21.41 1.71
C SER A 14 1.44 21.66 2.42
N ILE A 15 2.33 20.69 2.34
CA ILE A 15 3.71 20.80 2.83
C ILE A 15 4.62 20.72 1.61
N LYS A 16 5.42 21.77 1.37
CA LYS A 16 6.44 21.75 0.33
C LYS A 16 7.55 20.78 0.71
N ILE A 17 7.90 19.93 -0.23
CA ILE A 17 9.07 19.06 -0.08
C ILE A 17 10.31 19.92 -0.38
N PRO A 18 11.24 20.06 0.57
CA PRO A 18 12.45 20.85 0.33
C PRO A 18 13.22 20.29 -0.88
N PRO A 19 13.75 21.16 -1.77
CA PRO A 19 14.52 20.71 -2.91
C PRO A 19 15.76 19.93 -2.43
N VAL A 20 16.10 18.88 -3.16
CA VAL A 20 17.38 18.19 -2.97
C VAL A 20 18.48 19.13 -3.49
N GLY A 21 19.55 19.32 -2.72
CA GLY A 21 20.68 20.18 -3.15
C GLY A 21 21.21 19.77 -4.53
N THR A 22 21.94 20.67 -5.18
CA THR A 22 22.33 20.70 -6.59
C THR A 22 23.09 19.50 -7.19
N HIS A 23 23.14 18.36 -6.50
CA HIS A 23 23.85 17.15 -6.95
C HIS A 23 22.97 16.13 -7.72
N ASN A 24 21.70 16.40 -7.93
CA ASN A 24 20.87 15.51 -8.76
C ASN A 24 20.93 15.96 -10.21
N THR A 25 21.95 15.50 -10.89
CA THR A 25 22.07 15.56 -12.34
C THR A 25 21.28 14.40 -12.97
N LEU A 26 19.97 14.36 -12.79
CA LEU A 26 19.14 13.68 -13.77
C LEU A 26 19.05 14.61 -14.97
N PRO A 27 19.29 14.13 -16.20
CA PRO A 27 19.11 14.95 -17.37
C PRO A 27 17.66 15.48 -17.37
N PRO A 28 17.44 16.77 -17.70
CA PRO A 28 16.10 17.33 -17.73
C PRO A 28 15.26 16.56 -18.74
N PHE A 29 14.35 15.72 -18.23
CA PHE A 29 13.48 14.93 -19.10
C PHE A 29 12.50 15.82 -19.88
N ASN A 30 12.20 17.00 -19.35
CA ASN A 30 11.54 18.11 -20.05
C ASN A 30 11.56 19.36 -19.16
N SER A 31 12.32 20.38 -19.55
CA SER A 31 12.46 21.64 -18.79
C SER A 31 11.15 22.42 -18.59
N GLN A 32 10.10 22.14 -19.38
CA GLN A 32 8.75 22.72 -19.20
C GLN A 32 7.94 22.00 -18.11
N MET A 33 8.10 20.68 -17.95
CA MET A 33 7.47 19.95 -16.86
C MET A 33 8.08 20.32 -15.51
N GLU A 34 9.40 20.51 -15.43
CA GLU A 34 10.10 20.90 -14.19
C GLU A 34 9.68 22.28 -13.67
N LYS A 35 9.38 23.24 -14.55
CA LYS A 35 8.94 24.60 -14.17
C LYS A 35 7.53 24.67 -13.57
N GLY A 36 6.71 23.66 -13.82
CA GLY A 36 5.34 23.56 -13.30
C GLY A 36 5.18 22.61 -12.10
N MET A 37 6.22 21.88 -11.73
CA MET A 37 6.17 20.84 -10.70
C MET A 37 6.19 21.43 -9.31
N LYS A 38 5.05 21.38 -8.65
CA LYS A 38 4.97 21.59 -7.21
C LYS A 38 5.10 20.22 -6.53
N LEU A 39 6.29 19.91 -6.01
CA LEU A 39 6.48 18.76 -5.16
C LEU A 39 5.96 19.10 -3.76
N GLU A 40 4.68 18.85 -3.56
CA GLU A 40 3.97 19.13 -2.31
C GLU A 40 3.22 17.87 -1.86
N LEU A 41 3.27 17.60 -0.57
CA LEU A 41 2.34 16.67 0.07
C LEU A 41 1.03 17.40 0.36
N ASN A 42 -0.05 16.93 -0.24
CA ASN A 42 -1.39 17.45 0.03
C ASN A 42 -2.00 16.62 1.16
N ILE A 43 -2.50 17.30 2.19
CA ILE A 43 -3.01 16.71 3.40
C ILE A 43 -4.46 17.15 3.58
N ILE A 44 -5.34 16.18 3.83
CA ILE A 44 -6.73 16.40 4.22
C ILE A 44 -6.82 16.05 5.71
N ARG A 45 -7.19 17.01 6.55
CA ARG A 45 -7.46 16.79 7.97
C ARG A 45 -8.95 16.89 8.21
N ILE A 46 -9.54 15.84 8.78
CA ILE A 46 -10.92 15.83 9.21
C ILE A 46 -10.91 15.88 10.73
N LEU A 47 -11.30 17.02 11.27
CA LEU A 47 -11.36 17.24 12.70
C LEU A 47 -12.80 17.06 13.20
N GLY A 48 -12.97 16.09 14.08
CA GLY A 48 -14.23 15.81 14.74
C GLY A 48 -14.40 16.57 16.06
N LYS A 49 -15.40 16.13 16.83
CA LYS A 49 -15.67 16.61 18.19
C LYS A 49 -14.89 15.77 19.19
N GLY A 50 -14.32 16.42 20.20
CA GLY A 50 -13.67 15.72 21.32
C GLY A 50 -12.19 15.39 21.11
N ASN A 51 -11.67 14.54 22.00
CA ASN A 51 -10.29 14.08 22.05
C ASN A 51 -10.24 12.56 21.76
N GLY A 52 -11.03 12.10 20.80
CA GLY A 52 -11.04 10.70 20.36
C GLY A 52 -9.75 10.29 19.67
N PRO A 53 -9.68 9.05 19.16
CA PRO A 53 -8.50 8.54 18.50
C PRO A 53 -8.09 9.35 17.27
N LYS A 54 -6.84 9.23 16.88
CA LYS A 54 -6.31 9.79 15.64
C LYS A 54 -5.96 8.64 14.66
N MET A 55 -6.46 8.75 13.45
CA MET A 55 -6.15 7.83 12.36
C MET A 55 -5.37 8.54 11.26
N TYR A 56 -4.35 7.88 10.73
CA TYR A 56 -3.67 8.27 9.50
C TYR A 56 -4.05 7.30 8.38
N VAL A 57 -4.35 7.85 7.20
CA VAL A 57 -4.60 7.09 5.97
C VAL A 57 -3.74 7.63 4.85
N GLY A 58 -2.88 6.79 4.29
CA GLY A 58 -2.02 7.12 3.16
C GLY A 58 -2.38 6.32 1.91
N GLY A 59 -2.19 6.95 0.75
CA GLY A 59 -2.22 6.30 -0.56
C GLY A 59 -1.04 6.76 -1.40
N GLY A 60 -0.76 6.07 -2.51
CA GLY A 60 0.27 6.49 -3.45
C GLY A 60 1.68 6.57 -2.86
N THR A 61 2.04 5.67 -1.96
CA THR A 61 3.43 5.40 -1.56
C THR A 61 4.24 5.02 -2.80
N HIS A 62 3.64 4.23 -3.68
CA HIS A 62 4.13 4.03 -5.04
C HIS A 62 3.25 4.83 -6.01
N GLY A 63 3.87 5.57 -6.92
CA GLY A 63 3.15 6.54 -7.75
C GLY A 63 2.28 5.92 -8.85
N ASP A 64 2.42 4.64 -9.12
CA ASP A 64 1.64 3.86 -10.07
C ASP A 64 0.51 3.05 -9.43
N GLU A 65 0.30 3.17 -8.12
CA GLU A 65 -0.72 2.43 -7.36
C GLU A 65 -1.96 3.31 -7.10
N THR A 66 -2.77 3.49 -8.14
CA THR A 66 -3.83 4.52 -8.18
C THR A 66 -5.09 4.20 -7.39
N ASN A 67 -5.40 2.91 -7.10
CA ASN A 67 -6.57 2.53 -6.31
C ASN A 67 -6.56 3.17 -4.91
N GLY A 68 -5.40 3.13 -4.23
CA GLY A 68 -5.24 3.72 -2.89
C GLY A 68 -5.33 5.26 -2.91
N ILE A 69 -4.87 5.89 -3.99
CA ILE A 69 -4.97 7.35 -4.18
C ILE A 69 -6.44 7.76 -4.28
N GLU A 70 -7.20 7.11 -5.17
CA GLU A 70 -8.61 7.41 -5.37
C GLU A 70 -9.45 7.14 -4.13
N ALA A 71 -9.18 6.01 -3.45
CA ALA A 71 -9.84 5.70 -2.18
C ALA A 71 -9.58 6.78 -1.12
N ALA A 72 -8.32 7.19 -0.96
CA ALA A 72 -7.95 8.24 0.00
C ALA A 72 -8.63 9.59 -0.30
N LEU A 73 -8.82 9.93 -1.57
CA LEU A 73 -9.59 11.11 -1.98
C LEU A 73 -11.09 10.96 -1.69
N THR A 74 -11.63 9.76 -1.83
CA THR A 74 -13.08 9.48 -1.67
C THR A 74 -13.50 9.40 -0.21
N ILE A 75 -12.66 8.89 0.70
CA ILE A 75 -12.98 8.68 2.12
C ILE A 75 -13.62 9.91 2.77
N LYS A 76 -13.12 11.13 2.46
CA LYS A 76 -13.65 12.39 3.04
C LYS A 76 -15.13 12.63 2.75
N GLU A 77 -15.67 12.04 1.68
CA GLU A 77 -17.06 12.20 1.26
C GLU A 77 -18.05 11.40 2.12
N HIS A 78 -17.51 10.42 2.86
CA HIS A 78 -18.27 9.54 3.74
C HIS A 78 -18.14 9.90 5.22
N ILE A 79 -17.44 10.98 5.56
CA ILE A 79 -17.21 11.41 6.95
C ILE A 79 -17.90 12.72 7.25
N ASP A 80 -18.84 12.70 8.20
CA ASP A 80 -19.39 13.93 8.79
C ASP A 80 -18.51 14.38 9.96
N PRO A 81 -17.79 15.50 9.85
CA PRO A 81 -16.98 16.02 10.95
C PRO A 81 -17.79 16.31 12.22
N SER A 82 -19.10 16.55 12.09
CA SER A 82 -19.96 16.85 13.24
C SER A 82 -20.26 15.63 14.11
N THR A 83 -20.11 14.42 13.59
CA THR A 83 -20.31 13.14 14.30
C THR A 83 -18.99 12.40 14.54
N LEU A 84 -17.91 12.80 13.89
CA LEU A 84 -16.59 12.19 14.07
C LEU A 84 -16.08 12.41 15.50
N ASN A 85 -15.64 11.33 16.16
CA ASN A 85 -14.92 11.37 17.42
C ASN A 85 -13.41 11.24 17.15
N GLY A 86 -12.66 12.34 17.29
CA GLY A 86 -11.22 12.37 17.07
C GLY A 86 -10.78 13.06 15.77
N GLU A 87 -9.73 12.57 15.16
CA GLU A 87 -9.09 13.17 13.98
C GLU A 87 -8.71 12.13 12.94
N ILE A 88 -8.89 12.47 11.65
CA ILE A 88 -8.37 11.68 10.52
C ILE A 88 -7.42 12.57 9.73
N VAL A 89 -6.20 12.07 9.49
CA VAL A 89 -5.20 12.69 8.61
C VAL A 89 -5.07 11.82 7.37
N ILE A 90 -5.41 12.37 6.20
CA ILE A 90 -5.34 11.66 4.92
C ILE A 90 -4.26 12.32 4.06
N VAL A 91 -3.35 11.50 3.54
CA VAL A 91 -2.36 11.91 2.52
C VAL A 91 -2.61 11.08 1.27
N PRO A 92 -3.40 11.60 0.31
CA PRO A 92 -3.80 10.82 -0.86
C PRO A 92 -2.62 10.38 -1.73
N VAL A 93 -1.57 11.21 -1.78
CA VAL A 93 -0.37 10.95 -2.58
C VAL A 93 0.87 11.14 -1.72
N GLN A 94 1.42 10.03 -1.23
CA GLN A 94 2.62 10.06 -0.39
C GLN A 94 3.91 10.22 -1.21
N ASN A 95 3.86 9.89 -2.52
CA ASN A 95 4.98 10.03 -3.45
C ASN A 95 4.57 10.86 -4.67
N PRO A 96 4.46 12.20 -4.54
CA PRO A 96 4.05 13.07 -5.65
C PRO A 96 4.99 13.01 -6.86
N GLY A 97 6.30 12.78 -6.64
CA GLY A 97 7.24 12.57 -7.73
C GLY A 97 6.94 11.29 -8.51
N GLY A 98 6.65 10.19 -7.83
CA GLY A 98 6.27 8.92 -8.47
C GLY A 98 4.98 9.04 -9.26
N LEU A 99 3.93 9.61 -8.67
CA LEU A 99 2.64 9.82 -9.36
C LEU A 99 2.78 10.66 -10.61
N GLN A 100 3.53 11.77 -10.54
CA GLN A 100 3.68 12.68 -11.66
C GLN A 100 4.31 12.03 -12.88
N TYR A 101 5.23 11.10 -12.66
CA TYR A 101 5.88 10.33 -13.72
C TYR A 101 5.20 8.96 -13.98
N ARG A 102 4.14 8.65 -13.25
CA ARG A 102 3.42 7.37 -13.33
C ARG A 102 4.36 6.18 -13.13
N MET A 103 5.19 6.28 -12.10
CA MET A 103 6.21 5.29 -11.77
C MET A 103 6.03 4.82 -10.33
N ARG A 104 6.40 3.57 -10.08
CA ARG A 104 6.45 3.03 -8.71
C ARG A 104 7.34 3.89 -7.81
N LEU A 105 8.57 4.12 -8.24
CA LEU A 105 9.54 4.97 -7.56
C LEU A 105 9.50 6.38 -8.14
N ASN A 106 10.07 7.35 -7.44
CA ASN A 106 10.23 8.67 -8.03
C ASN A 106 11.51 8.74 -8.90
N PRO A 107 11.57 9.66 -9.87
CA PRO A 107 12.73 9.78 -10.75
C PRO A 107 13.95 10.47 -10.11
N TYR A 108 13.80 11.06 -8.90
CA TYR A 108 14.85 11.83 -8.24
C TYR A 108 15.82 10.95 -7.46
N ASP A 109 15.32 9.80 -6.96
CA ASP A 109 16.12 8.73 -6.40
C ASP A 109 15.40 7.38 -6.61
N PRO A 110 16.10 6.29 -6.95
CA PRO A 110 15.51 4.98 -7.18
C PRO A 110 15.32 4.18 -5.88
N ILE A 111 14.95 4.87 -4.80
CA ILE A 111 14.75 4.25 -3.48
C ILE A 111 13.29 3.88 -3.32
N ASP A 112 13.02 2.63 -2.92
CA ASP A 112 11.65 2.21 -2.59
C ASP A 112 11.24 2.88 -1.27
N PRO A 113 10.12 3.66 -1.27
CA PRO A 113 9.67 4.37 -0.08
C PRO A 113 9.37 3.46 1.12
N ASP A 114 9.01 2.19 0.89
CA ASP A 114 8.75 1.23 1.96
C ASP A 114 10.00 0.76 2.71
N TRP A 115 11.19 1.15 2.24
CA TRP A 115 12.45 0.70 2.84
C TRP A 115 13.14 1.76 3.69
N VAL A 116 12.61 2.96 3.77
CA VAL A 116 13.34 4.09 4.36
C VAL A 116 12.59 4.88 5.43
N HIS A 117 11.40 4.44 5.86
CA HIS A 117 10.74 5.08 7.00
C HIS A 117 11.52 4.81 8.30
N PRO A 118 11.73 5.78 9.18
CA PRO A 118 11.07 7.08 9.32
C PRO A 118 11.63 8.21 8.43
N GLY A 119 12.61 7.95 7.59
CA GLY A 119 13.20 8.96 6.73
C GLY A 119 14.36 9.74 7.36
N ASN A 120 14.84 10.74 6.62
CA ASN A 120 15.92 11.64 7.05
C ASN A 120 15.70 13.02 6.43
N PRO A 121 15.65 14.13 7.23
CA PRO A 121 15.42 15.48 6.71
C PRO A 121 16.54 15.99 5.82
N ASP A 122 17.77 15.46 5.99
CA ASP A 122 18.95 15.83 5.20
C ASP A 122 19.27 14.81 4.09
N GLY A 123 18.40 13.80 3.93
CA GLY A 123 18.58 12.70 2.99
C GLY A 123 18.16 13.01 1.56
N THR A 124 17.95 11.93 0.79
CA THR A 124 17.43 11.97 -0.57
C THR A 124 15.97 12.47 -0.61
N TYR A 125 15.43 12.66 -1.81
CA TYR A 125 14.01 13.05 -1.96
C TYR A 125 13.06 12.11 -1.20
N THR A 126 13.16 10.80 -1.43
CA THR A 126 12.31 9.80 -0.76
C THR A 126 12.49 9.83 0.76
N GLN A 127 13.71 9.95 1.26
CA GLN A 127 13.97 10.04 2.69
C GLN A 127 13.36 11.29 3.34
N ARG A 128 13.40 12.44 2.67
CA ARG A 128 12.77 13.69 3.14
C ARG A 128 11.25 13.60 3.17
N VAL A 129 10.65 13.00 2.13
CA VAL A 129 9.21 12.74 2.09
C VAL A 129 8.82 11.85 3.29
N LYS A 130 9.51 10.73 3.50
CA LYS A 130 9.20 9.82 4.61
C LYS A 130 9.42 10.46 5.98
N TYR A 131 10.38 11.38 6.13
CA TYR A 131 10.55 12.15 7.36
C TYR A 131 9.33 13.04 7.68
N ILE A 132 8.78 13.73 6.67
CA ILE A 132 7.56 14.54 6.82
C ILE A 132 6.36 13.65 7.16
N LEU A 133 6.22 12.51 6.47
CA LEU A 133 5.14 11.54 6.72
C LEU A 133 5.24 10.93 8.13
N ASN A 134 6.45 10.65 8.61
CA ASN A 134 6.69 10.18 9.97
C ASN A 134 6.20 11.21 11.01
N ASP A 135 6.42 12.48 10.77
CA ASP A 135 5.92 13.53 11.67
C ASP A 135 4.38 13.58 11.70
N LEU A 136 3.72 13.38 10.56
CA LEU A 136 2.26 13.33 10.45
C LEU A 136 1.63 12.09 11.10
N THR A 137 2.39 10.98 11.21
CA THR A 137 1.90 9.72 11.79
C THR A 137 2.25 9.55 13.26
N ARG A 138 3.15 10.36 13.81
CA ARG A 138 3.77 10.15 15.13
C ARG A 138 2.77 9.97 16.27
N ASP A 139 1.67 10.71 16.27
CA ASP A 139 0.62 10.70 17.28
C ASP A 139 -0.67 10.00 16.83
N ALA A 140 -0.62 9.28 15.71
CA ALA A 140 -1.77 8.48 15.24
C ALA A 140 -1.86 7.16 16.03
N ASP A 141 -3.06 6.79 16.47
CA ASP A 141 -3.36 5.52 17.12
C ASP A 141 -3.37 4.35 16.12
N CYS A 142 -3.72 4.64 14.86
CA CYS A 142 -3.72 3.68 13.76
C CYS A 142 -3.15 4.32 12.49
N VAL A 143 -2.27 3.61 11.79
CA VAL A 143 -1.67 3.99 10.51
C VAL A 143 -2.08 3.00 9.45
N ILE A 144 -2.81 3.47 8.43
CA ILE A 144 -3.26 2.68 7.28
C ILE A 144 -2.51 3.16 6.04
N ASP A 145 -1.92 2.23 5.28
CA ASP A 145 -1.30 2.50 3.99
C ASP A 145 -1.96 1.65 2.90
N LEU A 146 -2.45 2.30 1.84
CA LEU A 146 -3.26 1.71 0.79
C LEU A 146 -2.42 1.51 -0.47
N HIS A 147 -2.29 0.25 -0.90
CA HIS A 147 -1.43 -0.20 -1.98
C HIS A 147 -2.16 -1.02 -3.04
N THR A 148 -1.48 -1.34 -4.12
CA THR A 148 -1.83 -2.41 -5.06
C THR A 148 -0.69 -3.42 -5.15
N ALA A 149 -0.84 -4.48 -5.94
CA ALA A 149 0.15 -5.56 -6.02
C ALA A 149 1.55 -5.17 -6.56
N GLY A 150 1.74 -3.95 -7.01
CA GLY A 150 3.00 -3.39 -7.53
C GLY A 150 3.51 -4.06 -8.83
N ARG A 151 4.28 -3.34 -9.64
CA ARG A 151 5.02 -3.84 -10.82
C ARG A 151 4.21 -4.73 -11.78
N GLY A 152 2.94 -4.38 -12.04
CA GLY A 152 2.06 -5.21 -12.90
C GLY A 152 1.57 -6.49 -12.22
N GLY A 153 1.82 -6.69 -10.94
CA GLY A 153 1.21 -7.76 -10.17
C GLY A 153 -0.28 -7.53 -9.95
N ILE A 154 -1.01 -8.61 -9.77
CA ILE A 154 -2.44 -8.61 -9.44
C ILE A 154 -2.61 -9.44 -8.17
N ASN A 155 -3.35 -8.92 -7.20
CA ASN A 155 -3.84 -9.67 -6.06
C ASN A 155 -5.33 -9.35 -5.79
N ASN A 156 -5.99 -10.22 -5.05
CA ASN A 156 -7.26 -9.90 -4.42
C ASN A 156 -7.02 -9.01 -3.19
N SER A 157 -8.10 -8.70 -2.47
CA SER A 157 -8.02 -7.95 -1.23
C SER A 157 -7.13 -8.66 -0.19
N MET A 158 -5.98 -8.07 0.08
CA MET A 158 -4.95 -8.63 0.96
C MET A 158 -4.48 -7.59 1.97
N ILE A 159 -4.33 -8.01 3.21
CA ILE A 159 -3.81 -7.14 4.27
C ILE A 159 -2.55 -7.79 4.83
N TYR A 160 -1.49 -6.99 4.92
CA TYR A 160 -0.31 -7.35 5.70
C TYR A 160 -0.39 -6.63 7.04
N THR A 161 -0.38 -7.40 8.11
CA THR A 161 -0.36 -6.89 9.47
C THR A 161 0.92 -7.30 10.18
N PRO A 162 1.62 -6.37 10.84
CA PRO A 162 2.84 -6.70 11.56
C PRO A 162 2.59 -7.71 12.66
N PRO A 163 3.60 -8.55 13.00
CA PRO A 163 3.51 -9.49 14.10
C PRO A 163 3.44 -8.77 15.44
N GLU A 164 3.01 -9.48 16.48
CA GLU A 164 3.05 -8.96 17.84
C GLU A 164 4.50 -8.73 18.30
N THR A 165 4.78 -7.56 18.85
CA THR A 165 6.11 -7.13 19.30
C THR A 165 6.23 -7.05 20.83
N GLY A 166 5.25 -7.58 21.58
CA GLY A 166 5.23 -7.57 23.03
C GLY A 166 4.58 -6.33 23.66
N ASN A 167 4.21 -5.32 22.87
CA ASN A 167 3.55 -4.10 23.33
C ASN A 167 2.02 -4.07 23.06
N GLY A 168 1.47 -5.17 22.55
CA GLY A 168 0.05 -5.31 22.20
C GLY A 168 -0.36 -4.66 20.87
N ALA A 169 0.54 -3.95 20.19
CA ALA A 169 0.22 -3.24 18.95
C ALA A 169 -0.08 -4.18 17.78
N GLY A 170 0.65 -5.30 17.66
CA GLY A 170 0.38 -6.32 16.66
C GLY A 170 -0.98 -6.98 16.83
N LYS A 171 -1.41 -7.22 18.07
CA LYS A 171 -2.77 -7.74 18.36
C LYS A 171 -3.85 -6.73 17.97
N ARG A 172 -3.65 -5.44 18.29
CA ARG A 172 -4.57 -4.36 17.86
C ARG A 172 -4.62 -4.28 16.34
N SER A 173 -3.46 -4.32 15.67
CA SER A 173 -3.38 -4.30 14.21
C SER A 173 -4.16 -5.46 13.59
N LEU A 174 -4.03 -6.68 14.12
CA LEU A 174 -4.78 -7.84 13.64
C LEU A 174 -6.29 -7.65 13.84
N ALA A 175 -6.73 -7.13 15.00
CA ALA A 175 -8.14 -6.87 15.27
C ALA A 175 -8.72 -5.84 14.27
N LEU A 176 -8.00 -4.73 14.04
CA LEU A 176 -8.40 -3.71 13.09
C LEU A 176 -8.30 -4.19 11.63
N SER A 177 -7.32 -5.03 11.29
CA SER A 177 -7.26 -5.69 9.97
C SER A 177 -8.46 -6.60 9.73
N LYS A 178 -8.92 -7.31 10.74
CA LYS A 178 -10.15 -8.11 10.67
C LYS A 178 -11.40 -7.24 10.51
N ALA A 179 -11.44 -6.07 11.13
CA ALA A 179 -12.51 -5.10 10.93
C ALA A 179 -12.46 -4.50 9.52
N PHE A 180 -11.28 -4.10 9.04
CA PHE A 180 -11.07 -3.63 7.68
C PHE A 180 -11.67 -4.59 6.67
N GLY A 181 -11.39 -5.88 6.82
CA GLY A 181 -11.92 -6.95 5.96
C GLY A 181 -11.00 -7.25 4.79
N GLY A 182 -11.37 -8.25 4.01
CA GLY A 182 -10.60 -8.74 2.87
C GLY A 182 -10.48 -10.25 2.87
N ASP A 183 -10.00 -10.83 1.77
CA ASP A 183 -9.94 -12.28 1.61
C ASP A 183 -8.84 -12.90 2.48
N ARG A 184 -7.71 -12.21 2.59
CA ARG A 184 -6.53 -12.73 3.28
C ARG A 184 -5.88 -11.68 4.17
N ILE A 185 -5.54 -12.08 5.39
CA ILE A 185 -4.75 -11.30 6.33
C ILE A 185 -3.45 -12.05 6.58
N ILE A 186 -2.34 -11.53 6.09
CA ILE A 186 -1.02 -12.10 6.28
C ILE A 186 -0.41 -11.47 7.52
N GLN A 187 -0.34 -12.25 8.60
CA GLN A 187 0.26 -11.81 9.86
C GLN A 187 1.62 -12.44 10.06
N GLY A 188 2.67 -11.65 10.08
CA GLY A 188 4.01 -12.18 10.31
C GLY A 188 5.12 -11.31 9.74
N ARG A 189 6.33 -11.86 9.77
CA ARG A 189 7.52 -11.23 9.20
C ARG A 189 7.62 -11.60 7.74
N ARG A 190 7.21 -10.67 6.89
CA ARG A 190 7.22 -10.84 5.45
C ARG A 190 8.63 -11.02 4.88
N GLU A 191 9.63 -10.39 5.48
CA GLU A 191 11.02 -10.51 5.06
C GLU A 191 11.54 -11.95 5.15
N GLU A 192 11.17 -12.67 6.21
CA GLU A 192 11.58 -14.06 6.42
C GLU A 192 10.91 -15.01 5.42
N ALA A 193 9.67 -14.69 5.01
CA ALA A 193 8.89 -15.54 4.09
C ALA A 193 9.13 -15.22 2.62
N TYR A 194 9.29 -13.94 2.27
CA TYR A 194 9.27 -13.48 0.87
C TYR A 194 10.49 -12.66 0.47
N GLY A 195 11.46 -12.45 1.38
CA GLY A 195 12.68 -11.69 1.11
C GLY A 195 12.48 -10.18 0.87
N TRP A 196 11.33 -9.62 1.25
CA TRP A 196 11.01 -8.21 1.00
C TRP A 196 11.14 -7.39 2.29
N PRO A 197 11.98 -6.34 2.32
CA PRO A 197 12.25 -5.56 3.52
C PRO A 197 11.12 -4.57 3.84
N VAL A 198 9.87 -5.05 4.00
CA VAL A 198 8.72 -4.21 4.42
C VAL A 198 8.78 -3.77 5.89
N THR A 199 9.81 -4.18 6.62
CA THR A 199 10.04 -3.77 8.02
C THR A 199 10.05 -2.26 8.18
N TYR A 200 10.39 -1.50 7.14
CA TYR A 200 10.43 -0.04 7.12
C TYR A 200 9.21 0.61 6.47
N ALA A 201 8.19 -0.14 6.07
CA ALA A 201 6.92 0.46 5.69
C ALA A 201 6.24 1.11 6.90
N MET A 202 5.55 2.23 6.70
CA MET A 202 4.99 3.04 7.79
C MET A 202 4.13 2.25 8.78
N PRO A 203 3.19 1.37 8.37
CA PRO A 203 2.39 0.60 9.31
C PRO A 203 3.23 -0.33 10.18
N PHE A 204 4.32 -0.89 9.65
CA PHE A 204 5.22 -1.77 10.41
C PHE A 204 6.05 -0.98 11.42
N VAL A 205 6.51 0.22 11.05
CA VAL A 205 7.19 1.13 11.99
C VAL A 205 6.23 1.55 13.10
N ALA A 206 4.98 1.91 12.77
CA ALA A 206 3.96 2.27 13.75
C ALA A 206 3.76 1.18 14.81
N VAL A 207 3.72 -0.11 14.42
CA VAL A 207 3.56 -1.22 15.37
C VAL A 207 4.78 -1.39 16.27
N ARG A 208 5.99 -1.22 15.76
CA ARG A 208 7.19 -1.22 16.62
C ARG A 208 7.18 -0.11 17.65
N GLU A 209 6.56 1.02 17.32
CA GLU A 209 6.40 2.18 18.21
C GLU A 209 5.14 2.12 19.10
N GLY A 210 4.42 0.98 19.11
CA GLY A 210 3.27 0.75 19.98
C GLY A 210 1.92 1.20 19.44
N ARG A 211 1.83 1.56 18.16
CA ARG A 211 0.60 1.99 17.47
C ARG A 211 0.05 0.89 16.57
N ALA A 212 -1.22 0.93 16.20
CA ALA A 212 -1.74 -0.02 15.22
C ALA A 212 -1.27 0.32 13.80
N GLY A 213 -1.08 -0.71 12.96
CA GLY A 213 -0.67 -0.55 11.58
C GLY A 213 -1.35 -1.55 10.65
N ILE A 214 -1.83 -1.07 9.49
CA ILE A 214 -2.50 -1.85 8.44
C ILE A 214 -1.87 -1.48 7.10
N TYR A 215 -1.34 -2.49 6.40
CA TYR A 215 -0.84 -2.36 5.03
C TYR A 215 -1.82 -3.14 4.14
N ALA A 216 -2.69 -2.43 3.42
CA ALA A 216 -3.75 -3.05 2.61
C ALA A 216 -3.42 -2.99 1.13
N GLU A 217 -3.56 -4.13 0.43
CA GLU A 217 -3.35 -4.23 -1.02
C GLU A 217 -4.60 -4.76 -1.73
N ALA A 218 -4.97 -4.17 -2.86
CA ALA A 218 -6.00 -4.72 -3.74
C ALA A 218 -5.82 -4.26 -5.19
N GLY A 219 -5.87 -5.21 -6.11
CA GLY A 219 -5.87 -4.99 -7.55
C GLY A 219 -4.51 -4.98 -8.21
N GLU A 220 -4.47 -4.46 -9.43
CA GLU A 220 -3.30 -4.45 -10.31
C GLU A 220 -2.41 -3.25 -10.05
N GLY A 221 -1.12 -3.49 -9.81
CA GLY A 221 -0.08 -2.48 -9.71
C GLY A 221 0.40 -2.03 -11.09
N GLY A 222 0.79 -0.74 -11.19
CA GLY A 222 1.20 -0.13 -12.46
C GLY A 222 0.01 0.22 -13.37
N ALA A 223 -1.23 0.00 -12.92
CA ALA A 223 -2.41 0.41 -13.63
C ALA A 223 -2.58 1.93 -13.57
N VAL A 224 -2.78 2.55 -14.73
CA VAL A 224 -2.98 4.01 -14.82
C VAL A 224 -4.39 4.41 -14.39
N THR A 225 -5.33 3.47 -14.38
CA THR A 225 -6.74 3.70 -14.11
C THR A 225 -7.17 2.99 -12.84
N PRO A 226 -7.72 3.68 -11.84
CA PRO A 226 -8.27 3.04 -10.65
C PRO A 226 -9.42 2.10 -11.01
N HIS A 227 -9.48 0.95 -10.33
CA HIS A 227 -10.58 0.01 -10.46
C HIS A 227 -11.61 0.27 -9.35
N LEU A 228 -12.84 0.65 -9.72
CA LEU A 228 -13.87 1.11 -8.76
C LEU A 228 -14.17 0.10 -7.65
N GLY A 229 -14.21 -1.20 -7.94
CA GLY A 229 -14.44 -2.22 -6.92
C GLY A 229 -13.33 -2.28 -5.86
N HIS A 230 -12.07 -2.05 -6.24
CA HIS A 230 -10.96 -1.99 -5.28
C HIS A 230 -10.93 -0.67 -4.51
N VAL A 231 -11.34 0.44 -5.15
CA VAL A 231 -11.53 1.72 -4.47
C VAL A 231 -12.61 1.59 -3.38
N GLU A 232 -13.76 1.01 -3.72
CA GLU A 232 -14.86 0.76 -2.77
C GLU A 232 -14.43 -0.17 -1.62
N TYR A 233 -13.66 -1.21 -1.91
CA TYR A 233 -13.08 -2.08 -0.89
C TYR A 233 -12.23 -1.29 0.12
N PHE A 234 -11.35 -0.41 -0.34
CA PHE A 234 -10.52 0.40 0.54
C PHE A 234 -11.34 1.41 1.35
N VAL A 235 -12.27 2.12 0.71
CA VAL A 235 -13.16 3.08 1.39
C VAL A 235 -13.94 2.38 2.49
N THR A 236 -14.60 1.26 2.19
CA THR A 236 -15.35 0.47 3.16
C THR A 236 -14.43 -0.04 4.28
N GLY A 237 -13.22 -0.51 3.94
CA GLY A 237 -12.25 -0.98 4.92
C GLY A 237 -11.82 0.11 5.92
N VAL A 238 -11.54 1.31 5.45
CA VAL A 238 -11.19 2.43 6.32
C VAL A 238 -12.39 2.82 7.20
N LEU A 239 -13.60 2.90 6.63
CA LEU A 239 -14.82 3.16 7.42
C LEU A 239 -15.07 2.09 8.50
N ASN A 240 -14.79 0.83 8.19
CA ASN A 240 -14.88 -0.26 9.15
C ASN A 240 -13.88 -0.10 10.31
N VAL A 241 -12.66 0.34 10.02
CA VAL A 241 -11.66 0.61 11.07
C VAL A 241 -12.09 1.80 11.93
N LEU A 242 -12.64 2.86 11.33
CA LEU A 242 -13.19 4.00 12.09
C LEU A 242 -14.30 3.55 13.05
N LYS A 243 -15.21 2.67 12.61
CA LYS A 243 -16.24 2.08 13.46
C LYS A 243 -15.66 1.23 14.58
N ALA A 244 -14.68 0.37 14.26
CA ALA A 244 -14.01 -0.50 15.23
C ALA A 244 -13.17 0.27 16.26
N MET A 245 -12.85 1.55 16.00
CA MET A 245 -12.15 2.47 16.89
C MET A 245 -13.12 3.45 17.60
N ASP A 246 -14.43 3.29 17.47
CA ASP A 246 -15.45 4.18 18.02
C ASP A 246 -15.28 5.65 17.57
N MET A 247 -14.74 5.84 16.36
CA MET A 247 -14.57 7.16 15.76
C MET A 247 -15.82 7.63 15.01
N ILE A 248 -16.59 6.70 14.46
CA ILE A 248 -17.91 6.92 13.85
C ILE A 248 -18.88 5.83 14.28
N ASP A 249 -20.17 6.13 14.28
CA ASP A 249 -21.21 5.20 14.66
C ASP A 249 -21.37 4.03 13.66
N GLY A 250 -21.83 2.88 14.16
CA GLY A 250 -22.19 1.69 13.37
C GLY A 250 -21.24 0.52 13.54
N GLU A 251 -21.63 -0.62 12.94
CA GLU A 251 -20.85 -1.85 12.95
C GLU A 251 -20.03 -2.03 11.64
N PRO A 252 -18.84 -2.65 11.72
CA PRO A 252 -18.08 -2.98 10.52
C PRO A 252 -18.87 -3.89 9.56
N VAL A 253 -18.88 -3.54 8.28
CA VAL A 253 -19.48 -4.34 7.21
C VAL A 253 -18.54 -5.48 6.83
N ASN A 254 -19.08 -6.70 6.65
CA ASN A 254 -18.27 -7.84 6.22
C ASN A 254 -17.80 -7.68 4.76
N GLN A 255 -16.50 -7.78 4.55
CA GLN A 255 -15.85 -7.66 3.23
C GLN A 255 -15.09 -8.94 2.82
N GLY A 256 -15.53 -10.13 3.19
CA GLY A 256 -14.88 -11.38 2.81
C GLY A 256 -14.59 -12.34 3.97
N GLU A 257 -14.01 -13.49 3.66
CA GLU A 257 -13.83 -14.61 4.61
C GLU A 257 -12.76 -14.39 5.68
N ARG A 258 -11.84 -13.48 5.48
CA ARG A 258 -10.78 -13.09 6.45
C ARG A 258 -9.89 -14.24 6.90
N ILE A 259 -9.35 -14.98 5.95
CA ILE A 259 -8.39 -16.04 6.26
C ILE A 259 -7.10 -15.40 6.82
N VAL A 260 -6.77 -15.71 8.07
CA VAL A 260 -5.52 -15.26 8.70
C VAL A 260 -4.42 -16.28 8.41
N VAL A 261 -3.35 -15.82 7.78
CA VAL A 261 -2.24 -16.65 7.33
C VAL A 261 -0.95 -16.26 8.05
N ASP A 262 -0.23 -17.25 8.55
CA ASP A 262 1.17 -17.11 8.96
C ASP A 262 2.03 -17.43 7.71
N PRO A 263 2.74 -16.46 7.13
CA PRO A 263 3.46 -16.66 5.88
C PRO A 263 4.60 -17.69 6.00
N LEU A 264 5.12 -17.95 7.19
CA LEU A 264 6.15 -18.97 7.42
C LEU A 264 5.58 -20.40 7.47
N LYS A 265 4.26 -20.54 7.67
CA LYS A 265 3.57 -21.82 7.76
C LYS A 265 2.72 -22.13 6.54
N GLU A 266 2.47 -21.14 5.70
CA GLU A 266 1.57 -21.28 4.56
C GLU A 266 2.09 -22.27 3.50
N ASN A 267 3.40 -22.43 3.36
CA ASN A 267 4.04 -23.22 2.30
C ASN A 267 3.61 -22.79 0.88
N ALA A 268 3.31 -21.51 0.70
CA ALA A 268 3.03 -20.95 -0.61
C ALA A 268 4.24 -21.06 -1.54
N ILE A 269 4.00 -21.40 -2.80
CA ILE A 269 5.07 -21.57 -3.79
C ILE A 269 5.03 -20.41 -4.78
N SER A 270 6.16 -19.71 -4.93
CA SER A 270 6.39 -18.74 -5.99
C SER A 270 6.89 -19.44 -7.26
N ILE A 271 6.31 -19.05 -8.40
CA ILE A 271 6.74 -19.47 -9.72
C ILE A 271 7.37 -18.25 -10.39
N GLU A 272 8.61 -18.40 -10.85
CA GLU A 272 9.41 -17.30 -11.39
C GLU A 272 9.74 -17.52 -12.86
N ALA A 273 9.88 -16.41 -13.60
CA ALA A 273 10.33 -16.43 -14.99
C ALA A 273 11.77 -16.95 -15.09
N LYS A 274 12.01 -17.85 -16.04
CA LYS A 274 13.34 -18.43 -16.29
C LYS A 274 14.22 -17.52 -17.12
N ASP A 275 13.59 -16.62 -17.90
CA ASP A 275 14.28 -15.75 -18.84
C ASP A 275 13.47 -14.46 -19.09
N PHE A 276 14.08 -13.48 -19.77
CA PHE A 276 13.43 -12.26 -20.21
C PHE A 276 12.47 -12.54 -21.37
N GLY A 277 11.27 -11.98 -21.32
CA GLY A 277 10.26 -12.20 -22.37
C GLY A 277 8.92 -11.53 -22.11
N ILE A 278 7.91 -11.96 -22.87
CA ILE A 278 6.53 -11.53 -22.72
C ILE A 278 5.71 -12.64 -22.06
N HIS A 279 5.27 -12.37 -20.86
CA HIS A 279 4.40 -13.24 -20.06
C HIS A 279 2.96 -13.18 -20.56
N SER A 280 2.33 -14.35 -20.66
CA SER A 280 0.91 -14.49 -20.98
C SER A 280 0.29 -15.46 -19.97
N PRO A 281 -0.44 -14.95 -18.96
CA PRO A 281 -1.12 -15.79 -17.97
C PRO A 281 -2.30 -16.53 -18.59
N LEU A 282 -2.59 -17.72 -18.08
CA LEU A 282 -3.73 -18.57 -18.40
C LEU A 282 -4.57 -18.89 -17.18
N ALA A 283 -4.04 -18.63 -15.99
CA ALA A 283 -4.74 -18.68 -14.71
C ALA A 283 -4.85 -17.27 -14.15
N SER A 284 -5.85 -17.05 -13.32
CA SER A 284 -6.13 -15.75 -12.69
C SER A 284 -6.06 -15.85 -11.16
N VAL A 285 -5.82 -14.73 -10.50
CA VAL A 285 -5.95 -14.63 -9.04
C VAL A 285 -7.36 -15.05 -8.63
N GLY A 286 -7.45 -15.93 -7.62
CA GLY A 286 -8.70 -16.54 -7.18
C GLY A 286 -8.99 -17.92 -7.81
N ASP A 287 -8.27 -18.32 -8.85
CA ASP A 287 -8.44 -19.65 -9.43
C ASP A 287 -7.88 -20.74 -8.51
N THR A 288 -8.64 -21.82 -8.35
CA THR A 288 -8.12 -23.07 -7.81
C THR A 288 -7.47 -23.87 -8.94
N VAL A 289 -6.20 -24.22 -8.78
CA VAL A 289 -5.41 -24.93 -9.78
C VAL A 289 -4.97 -26.30 -9.30
N LYS A 290 -4.74 -27.22 -10.23
CA LYS A 290 -4.24 -28.56 -9.94
C LYS A 290 -2.77 -28.69 -10.27
N LYS A 291 -2.04 -29.54 -9.54
CA LYS A 291 -0.67 -29.91 -9.87
C LYS A 291 -0.57 -30.37 -11.32
N GLY A 292 0.36 -29.78 -12.08
CA GLY A 292 0.54 -30.03 -13.50
C GLY A 292 -0.39 -29.22 -14.42
N GLN A 293 -1.31 -28.43 -13.89
CA GLN A 293 -2.11 -27.50 -14.69
C GLN A 293 -1.23 -26.40 -15.27
N ARG A 294 -1.39 -26.12 -16.56
CA ARG A 294 -0.69 -25.02 -17.23
C ARG A 294 -1.20 -23.67 -16.72
N LEU A 295 -0.27 -22.82 -16.26
CA LEU A 295 -0.57 -21.52 -15.67
C LEU A 295 -0.26 -20.34 -16.59
N ALA A 296 0.81 -20.45 -17.37
CA ALA A 296 1.28 -19.38 -18.24
C ALA A 296 2.23 -19.87 -19.31
N GLN A 297 2.56 -18.94 -20.19
CA GLN A 297 3.73 -19.03 -21.06
C GLN A 297 4.52 -17.72 -21.04
N VAL A 298 5.82 -17.82 -21.26
CA VAL A 298 6.71 -16.67 -21.53
C VAL A 298 7.35 -16.85 -22.88
N ARG A 299 7.03 -15.96 -23.82
CA ARG A 299 7.67 -15.89 -25.13
C ARG A 299 8.98 -15.12 -24.97
N LYS A 300 10.08 -15.85 -25.04
CA LYS A 300 11.43 -15.31 -24.80
C LYS A 300 11.88 -14.35 -25.91
N ILE A 301 12.72 -13.43 -25.54
CA ILE A 301 13.38 -12.49 -26.45
C ILE A 301 14.87 -12.86 -26.51
N PRO A 302 15.47 -13.09 -27.70
CA PRO A 302 14.90 -12.90 -29.07
C PRO A 302 14.04 -14.06 -29.55
N THR A 303 14.12 -15.26 -28.98
CA THR A 303 13.38 -16.44 -29.45
C THR A 303 13.24 -17.51 -28.37
N GLY A 304 12.19 -18.33 -28.49
CA GLY A 304 11.89 -19.44 -27.59
C GLY A 304 10.60 -19.25 -26.81
N LEU A 305 10.16 -20.34 -26.17
CA LEU A 305 8.92 -20.39 -25.39
C LEU A 305 9.16 -21.22 -24.14
N ASP A 306 8.88 -20.61 -22.98
CA ASP A 306 8.78 -21.32 -21.70
C ASP A 306 7.32 -21.50 -21.32
N ILE A 307 6.96 -22.68 -20.81
CA ILE A 307 5.63 -23.01 -20.32
C ILE A 307 5.74 -23.29 -18.82
N PHE A 308 4.82 -22.74 -18.05
CA PHE A 308 4.79 -22.84 -16.60
C PHE A 308 3.57 -23.62 -16.15
N TYR A 309 3.77 -24.51 -15.20
CA TYR A 309 2.76 -25.41 -14.65
C TYR A 309 2.71 -25.25 -13.12
N SER A 310 1.55 -25.51 -12.53
CA SER A 310 1.42 -25.53 -11.08
C SER A 310 2.19 -26.72 -10.48
N PRO A 311 3.06 -26.48 -9.49
CA PRO A 311 3.78 -27.55 -8.80
C PRO A 311 2.92 -28.30 -7.78
N ILE A 312 1.80 -27.69 -7.35
CA ILE A 312 0.88 -28.19 -6.30
C ILE A 312 -0.58 -27.97 -6.70
N ASP A 313 -1.51 -28.62 -6.02
CA ASP A 313 -2.91 -28.20 -5.95
C ASP A 313 -2.98 -26.95 -5.04
N GLY A 314 -3.76 -25.94 -5.40
CA GLY A 314 -3.87 -24.76 -4.55
C GLY A 314 -4.60 -23.57 -5.20
N LEU A 315 -4.62 -22.46 -4.47
CA LEU A 315 -5.24 -21.20 -4.86
C LEU A 315 -4.18 -20.25 -5.42
N VAL A 316 -4.47 -19.62 -6.56
CA VAL A 316 -3.65 -18.50 -7.08
C VAL A 316 -3.92 -17.27 -6.24
N THR A 317 -2.95 -16.84 -5.43
CA THR A 317 -3.07 -15.70 -4.52
C THR A 317 -2.41 -14.44 -5.02
N TRP A 318 -1.54 -14.58 -6.02
CA TRP A 318 -0.89 -13.47 -6.71
C TRP A 318 -0.49 -13.90 -8.12
N GLN A 319 -0.61 -13.02 -9.10
CA GLN A 319 -0.11 -13.25 -10.46
C GLN A 319 0.52 -11.99 -11.05
N GLN A 320 1.44 -12.18 -11.98
CA GLN A 320 1.90 -11.13 -12.89
C GLN A 320 0.88 -10.95 -14.01
N SER A 321 0.56 -9.69 -14.37
CA SER A 321 -0.29 -9.38 -15.51
C SER A 321 0.37 -9.73 -16.84
N TYR A 322 -0.38 -9.66 -17.93
CA TYR A 322 0.17 -9.79 -19.28
C TYR A 322 1.19 -8.68 -19.55
N GLY A 323 2.40 -9.04 -20.00
CA GLY A 323 3.42 -8.05 -20.34
C GLY A 323 4.85 -8.52 -20.23
N PRO A 324 5.82 -7.59 -20.27
CA PRO A 324 7.23 -7.93 -20.15
C PRO A 324 7.55 -8.44 -18.76
N VAL A 325 8.43 -9.44 -18.69
CA VAL A 325 8.98 -9.97 -17.44
C VAL A 325 10.48 -10.17 -17.58
N SER A 326 11.17 -9.99 -16.47
CA SER A 326 12.60 -10.22 -16.34
C SER A 326 12.87 -11.62 -15.76
N LYS A 327 14.07 -12.13 -15.95
CA LYS A 327 14.52 -13.36 -15.30
C LYS A 327 14.39 -13.22 -13.79
N TRP A 328 13.89 -14.26 -13.12
CA TRP A 328 13.61 -14.32 -11.68
C TRP A 328 12.43 -13.45 -11.21
N GLU A 329 11.72 -12.80 -12.13
CA GLU A 329 10.50 -12.09 -11.76
C GLU A 329 9.38 -13.09 -11.46
N ARG A 330 8.67 -12.86 -10.37
CA ARG A 330 7.55 -13.71 -9.94
C ARG A 330 6.41 -13.65 -10.96
N LEU A 331 5.93 -14.81 -11.37
CA LEU A 331 4.78 -14.97 -12.28
C LEU A 331 3.50 -15.32 -11.52
N PHE A 332 3.61 -16.18 -10.50
CA PHE A 332 2.50 -16.60 -9.64
C PHE A 332 2.96 -16.86 -8.22
N THR A 333 2.00 -16.77 -7.30
CA THR A 333 2.06 -17.39 -5.97
C THR A 333 0.88 -18.33 -5.84
N ILE A 334 1.14 -19.61 -5.52
CA ILE A 334 0.13 -20.65 -5.29
C ILE A 334 0.19 -21.03 -3.81
N SER A 335 -0.95 -20.88 -3.13
CA SER A 335 -1.13 -21.31 -1.73
C SER A 335 -1.88 -22.64 -1.70
N PRO A 336 -1.40 -23.64 -0.94
CA PRO A 336 -2.02 -24.95 -0.85
C PRO A 336 -3.41 -24.93 -0.20
#